data_833d47a83c149e2b201d030e8ecb3208
#
_entry.id   833d47a83c149e2b201d030e8ecb3208
#
_cell.length_a   1.000
_cell.length_b   1.000
_cell.length_c   1.000
_cell.angle_alpha   90.00
_cell.angle_beta   90.00
_cell.angle_gamma   90.00
#
_symmetry.space_group_name_H-M   'P 1'
#
loop_
_entity.id
_entity.type
_entity.pdbx_description
1 polymer ?
#
loop_
_entity_poly.entity_id
_entity_poly.type
_entity_poly.pdbx_seq_one_letter_code
_entity_poly.pdbx_strand_id
1 'polypeptide(L)'
;MIKRKKRRFRASVAIVLILVALILAGASSYMIDYSLGYPQQERNSAEHWQDRIKDECPWTTHWMDSVYQNHCVKDTFVTMPSGYRAHAIYLYAPKRTNRTAVVVHGYKVRAEGMLHIAYLYNHDMGFNVLLPDLYAHGESEGDHIQMGWNDRWDVLRWSEVADGIFADGQSTRQVIHGISMGAATVMALSGEQTPDRVECFVEDCGYSSVKDEFAAQLKDQFGLPAFPLMTTTSWLCEARYGWSFDEVRQIDQVRKSVKPMLFIHGDCDDFVPYRMLKPLYEAKTHGRKAIYVATGSDHAHAYRDHHQEYTQRVREFVLSNLLSKKVRK
;
A
#
# COMPACT_ATOMS: atom_id res chain seq x y z
N MET A 1 57.46 0.43 -28.40
CA MET A 1 57.18 0.33 -26.95
C MET A 1 55.91 1.07 -26.52
N ILE A 2 55.63 2.30 -26.91
CA ILE A 2 54.51 3.16 -26.47
C ILE A 2 53.14 2.55 -26.85
N LYS A 3 52.93 2.04 -28.06
CA LYS A 3 51.66 1.42 -28.51
C LYS A 3 51.27 0.18 -27.68
N ARG A 4 52.26 -0.63 -27.23
CA ARG A 4 52.02 -1.85 -26.44
C ARG A 4 51.65 -1.50 -24.97
N LYS A 5 52.22 -0.42 -24.40
CA LYS A 5 51.84 0.08 -23.08
C LYS A 5 50.41 0.66 -23.08
N LYS A 6 50.02 1.45 -24.12
CA LYS A 6 48.65 1.97 -24.25
C LYS A 6 47.61 0.85 -24.42
N ARG A 7 47.92 -0.23 -25.15
CA ARG A 7 47.02 -1.40 -25.31
C ARG A 7 46.80 -2.14 -24.00
N ARG A 8 47.93 -2.38 -23.22
CA ARG A 8 47.83 -3.01 -21.90
C ARG A 8 47.04 -2.16 -20.91
N PHE A 9 47.23 -0.85 -20.87
CA PHE A 9 46.48 0.07 -20.04
C PHE A 9 44.96 0.03 -20.38
N ARG A 10 44.62 0.10 -21.67
CA ARG A 10 43.20 0.00 -22.12
C ARG A 10 42.59 -1.34 -21.72
N ALA A 11 43.34 -2.44 -21.85
CA ALA A 11 42.85 -3.76 -21.43
C ALA A 11 42.64 -3.83 -19.91
N SER A 12 43.54 -3.27 -19.10
CA SER A 12 43.36 -3.22 -17.65
C SER A 12 42.14 -2.38 -17.24
N VAL A 13 41.93 -1.21 -17.87
CA VAL A 13 40.75 -0.39 -17.61
C VAL A 13 39.47 -1.13 -18.00
N ALA A 14 39.45 -1.83 -19.15
CA ALA A 14 38.28 -2.63 -19.56
C ALA A 14 38.00 -3.77 -18.57
N ILE A 15 38.99 -4.46 -18.08
CA ILE A 15 38.85 -5.50 -17.03
C ILE A 15 38.23 -4.92 -15.77
N VAL A 16 38.75 -3.78 -15.27
CA VAL A 16 38.22 -3.13 -14.08
C VAL A 16 36.75 -2.72 -14.27
N LEU A 17 36.40 -2.15 -15.42
CA LEU A 17 35.01 -1.78 -15.73
C LEU A 17 34.08 -3.00 -15.77
N ILE A 18 34.54 -4.11 -16.34
CA ILE A 18 33.77 -5.37 -16.37
C ILE A 18 33.57 -5.89 -14.93
N LEU A 19 34.61 -5.89 -14.11
CA LEU A 19 34.49 -6.33 -12.72
C LEU A 19 33.50 -5.47 -11.93
N VAL A 20 33.58 -4.14 -12.07
CA VAL A 20 32.61 -3.22 -11.44
C VAL A 20 31.19 -3.49 -11.92
N ALA A 21 30.99 -3.70 -13.22
CA ALA A 21 29.67 -4.04 -13.77
C ALA A 21 29.12 -5.37 -13.22
N LEU A 22 29.96 -6.39 -13.07
CA LEU A 22 29.57 -7.67 -12.48
C LEU A 22 29.22 -7.55 -11.00
N ILE A 23 29.98 -6.75 -10.23
CA ILE A 23 29.69 -6.46 -8.81
C ILE A 23 28.34 -5.73 -8.70
N LEU A 24 28.10 -4.71 -9.52
CA LEU A 24 26.83 -3.97 -9.51
C LEU A 24 25.64 -4.85 -9.91
N ALA A 25 25.81 -5.72 -10.92
CA ALA A 25 24.77 -6.65 -11.33
C ALA A 25 24.42 -7.64 -10.22
N GLY A 26 25.43 -8.21 -9.54
CA GLY A 26 25.25 -9.10 -8.39
C GLY A 26 24.57 -8.39 -7.21
N ALA A 27 25.04 -7.19 -6.86
CA ALA A 27 24.44 -6.37 -5.80
C ALA A 27 22.99 -5.97 -6.13
N SER A 28 22.72 -5.57 -7.38
CA SER A 28 21.35 -5.25 -7.83
C SER A 28 20.42 -6.45 -7.77
N SER A 29 20.89 -7.64 -8.16
CA SER A 29 20.10 -8.87 -8.04
C SER A 29 19.77 -9.17 -6.58
N TYR A 30 20.77 -9.10 -5.70
CA TYR A 30 20.58 -9.28 -4.26
C TYR A 30 19.55 -8.27 -3.70
N MET A 31 19.66 -7.00 -4.07
CA MET A 31 18.74 -5.96 -3.59
C MET A 31 17.30 -6.18 -4.06
N ILE A 32 17.09 -6.65 -5.30
CA ILE A 32 15.75 -7.00 -5.79
C ILE A 32 15.20 -8.18 -5.01
N ASP A 33 15.96 -9.24 -4.86
CA ASP A 33 15.50 -10.44 -4.16
C ASP A 33 15.22 -10.12 -2.68
N TYR A 34 16.03 -9.28 -2.04
CA TYR A 34 15.86 -8.80 -0.66
C TYR A 34 14.60 -7.93 -0.49
N SER A 35 14.37 -6.95 -1.40
CA SER A 35 13.32 -5.96 -1.25
C SER A 35 11.99 -6.38 -1.87
N LEU A 36 11.99 -7.17 -2.94
CA LEU A 36 10.79 -7.55 -3.66
C LEU A 36 10.48 -9.04 -3.52
N GLY A 37 11.46 -9.90 -3.19
CA GLY A 37 11.20 -11.32 -2.97
C GLY A 37 10.29 -11.55 -1.77
N TYR A 38 9.21 -12.33 -1.97
CA TYR A 38 8.33 -12.74 -0.89
C TYR A 38 7.70 -14.10 -1.18
N PRO A 39 8.50 -15.17 -1.08
CA PRO A 39 8.02 -16.52 -1.35
C PRO A 39 6.95 -16.93 -0.33
N GLN A 40 6.02 -17.78 -0.76
CA GLN A 40 4.86 -18.16 0.05
C GLN A 40 5.24 -18.75 1.43
N GLN A 41 6.37 -19.45 1.51
CA GLN A 41 6.86 -20.06 2.76
C GLN A 41 7.29 -19.04 3.83
N GLU A 42 7.56 -17.79 3.44
CA GLU A 42 7.95 -16.71 4.35
C GLU A 42 6.76 -15.87 4.81
N ARG A 43 5.55 -16.14 4.30
CA ARG A 43 4.35 -15.38 4.63
C ARG A 43 3.81 -15.81 5.99
N ASN A 44 3.60 -14.85 6.87
CA ASN A 44 2.98 -15.10 8.17
C ASN A 44 1.54 -15.60 8.02
N SER A 45 1.11 -16.48 8.94
CA SER A 45 -0.25 -17.01 8.93
C SER A 45 -1.30 -15.96 9.33
N ALA A 46 -2.56 -16.28 9.08
CA ALA A 46 -3.70 -15.46 9.51
C ALA A 46 -3.73 -15.29 11.03
N GLU A 47 -3.51 -16.40 11.78
CA GLU A 47 -3.49 -16.42 13.23
C GLU A 47 -2.40 -15.52 13.80
N HIS A 48 -1.19 -15.54 13.23
CA HIS A 48 -0.11 -14.63 13.63
C HIS A 48 -0.55 -13.16 13.57
N TRP A 49 -1.21 -12.76 12.49
CA TRP A 49 -1.69 -11.38 12.35
C TRP A 49 -2.88 -11.06 13.26
N GLN A 50 -3.79 -12.02 13.48
CA GLN A 50 -4.89 -11.84 14.42
C GLN A 50 -4.38 -11.64 15.85
N ASP A 51 -3.42 -12.46 16.29
CA ASP A 51 -2.82 -12.33 17.62
C ASP A 51 -2.07 -11.01 17.76
N ARG A 52 -1.29 -10.63 16.74
CA ARG A 52 -0.59 -9.34 16.73
C ARG A 52 -1.55 -8.15 16.85
N ILE A 53 -2.67 -8.16 16.10
CA ILE A 53 -3.65 -7.07 16.18
C ILE A 53 -4.32 -7.04 17.57
N LYS A 54 -4.61 -8.17 18.19
CA LYS A 54 -5.15 -8.21 19.56
C LYS A 54 -4.17 -7.64 20.58
N ASP A 55 -2.88 -7.90 20.42
CA ASP A 55 -1.84 -7.38 21.29
C ASP A 55 -1.64 -5.88 21.12
N GLU A 56 -1.56 -5.40 19.87
CA GLU A 56 -1.32 -3.98 19.56
C GLU A 56 -2.58 -3.11 19.73
N CYS A 57 -3.78 -3.67 19.48
CA CYS A 57 -5.08 -3.00 19.52
C CYS A 57 -6.08 -3.77 20.39
N PRO A 58 -5.86 -3.92 21.72
CA PRO A 58 -6.64 -4.81 22.57
C PRO A 58 -8.14 -4.50 22.63
N TRP A 59 -8.56 -3.28 22.32
CA TRP A 59 -9.97 -2.91 22.24
C TRP A 59 -10.71 -3.60 21.07
N THR A 60 -10.00 -4.16 20.09
CA THR A 60 -10.58 -4.91 18.97
C THR A 60 -10.88 -6.37 19.33
N THR A 61 -10.29 -6.90 20.40
CA THR A 61 -10.28 -8.33 20.73
C THR A 61 -11.68 -8.93 20.80
N HIS A 62 -12.59 -8.32 21.56
CA HIS A 62 -13.95 -8.83 21.71
C HIS A 62 -14.71 -8.88 20.37
N TRP A 63 -14.57 -7.85 19.54
CA TRP A 63 -15.18 -7.83 18.21
C TRP A 63 -14.54 -8.89 17.30
N MET A 64 -13.22 -9.01 17.28
CA MET A 64 -12.52 -10.02 16.47
C MET A 64 -12.97 -11.42 16.85
N ASP A 65 -12.99 -11.75 18.16
CA ASP A 65 -13.45 -13.05 18.62
C ASP A 65 -14.90 -13.31 18.20
N SER A 66 -15.77 -12.32 18.33
CA SER A 66 -17.18 -12.42 17.94
C SER A 66 -17.36 -12.69 16.45
N VAL A 67 -16.67 -11.94 15.57
CA VAL A 67 -16.85 -12.09 14.11
C VAL A 67 -16.26 -13.41 13.59
N TYR A 68 -15.22 -13.94 14.22
CA TYR A 68 -14.66 -15.24 13.86
C TYR A 68 -15.51 -16.41 14.42
N GLN A 69 -15.91 -16.38 15.69
CA GLN A 69 -16.78 -17.39 16.30
C GLN A 69 -18.14 -17.54 15.61
N ASN A 70 -18.69 -16.41 15.13
CA ASN A 70 -19.96 -16.39 14.42
C ASN A 70 -19.81 -16.56 12.89
N HIS A 71 -18.63 -16.89 12.41
CA HIS A 71 -18.33 -17.07 10.98
C HIS A 71 -18.77 -15.87 10.11
N CYS A 72 -18.63 -14.64 10.64
CA CYS A 72 -18.95 -13.42 9.92
C CYS A 72 -17.86 -13.02 8.93
N VAL A 73 -16.60 -13.40 9.20
CA VAL A 73 -15.47 -13.24 8.24
C VAL A 73 -15.64 -14.30 7.16
N LYS A 74 -15.64 -13.83 5.91
CA LYS A 74 -15.81 -14.68 4.72
C LYS A 74 -14.62 -14.53 3.81
N ASP A 75 -14.23 -15.61 3.15
CA ASP A 75 -13.19 -15.63 2.13
C ASP A 75 -13.80 -15.49 0.73
N THR A 76 -13.05 -14.89 -0.18
CA THR A 76 -13.36 -14.87 -1.59
C THR A 76 -12.09 -14.94 -2.42
N PHE A 77 -12.19 -15.62 -3.56
CA PHE A 77 -11.11 -15.74 -4.53
C PHE A 77 -11.61 -15.29 -5.89
N VAL A 78 -10.81 -14.50 -6.58
CA VAL A 78 -11.10 -14.05 -7.94
C VAL A 78 -9.87 -14.18 -8.83
N THR A 79 -10.07 -14.40 -10.12
CA THR A 79 -8.99 -14.29 -11.10
C THR A 79 -8.86 -12.82 -11.48
N MET A 80 -7.67 -12.26 -11.30
CA MET A 80 -7.35 -10.89 -11.69
C MET A 80 -7.19 -10.76 -13.20
N PRO A 81 -7.34 -9.55 -13.78
CA PRO A 81 -7.14 -9.34 -15.22
C PRO A 81 -5.76 -9.78 -15.72
N SER A 82 -4.73 -9.73 -14.87
CA SER A 82 -3.37 -10.25 -15.12
C SER A 82 -3.25 -11.77 -15.09
N GLY A 83 -4.32 -12.52 -14.78
CA GLY A 83 -4.42 -13.97 -14.89
C GLY A 83 -4.09 -14.76 -13.62
N TYR A 84 -3.69 -14.13 -12.52
CA TYR A 84 -3.43 -14.80 -11.25
C TYR A 84 -4.66 -14.89 -10.36
N ARG A 85 -4.67 -15.86 -9.43
CA ARG A 85 -5.74 -16.03 -8.44
C ARG A 85 -5.43 -15.19 -7.21
N ALA A 86 -6.31 -14.24 -6.90
CA ALA A 86 -6.21 -13.34 -5.76
C ALA A 86 -7.26 -13.68 -4.69
N HIS A 87 -6.91 -13.41 -3.44
CA HIS A 87 -7.70 -13.65 -2.24
C HIS A 87 -8.10 -12.34 -1.56
N ALA A 88 -9.24 -12.35 -0.90
CA ALA A 88 -9.65 -11.31 0.06
C ALA A 88 -10.54 -11.91 1.13
N ILE A 89 -10.53 -11.33 2.33
CA ILE A 89 -11.56 -11.54 3.33
C ILE A 89 -12.56 -10.38 3.31
N TYR A 90 -13.82 -10.66 3.72
CA TYR A 90 -14.83 -9.61 3.77
C TYR A 90 -15.84 -9.83 4.90
N LEU A 91 -16.44 -8.73 5.37
CA LEU A 91 -17.47 -8.71 6.42
C LEU A 91 -18.63 -7.83 5.99
N TYR A 92 -19.85 -8.32 6.20
CA TYR A 92 -21.03 -7.47 6.12
C TYR A 92 -21.13 -6.54 7.32
N ALA A 93 -21.68 -5.37 7.12
CA ALA A 93 -22.03 -4.46 8.19
C ALA A 93 -23.07 -5.10 9.14
N PRO A 94 -23.06 -4.73 10.45
CA PRO A 94 -24.07 -5.22 11.41
C PRO A 94 -25.52 -4.84 11.04
N LYS A 95 -25.69 -3.79 10.26
CA LYS A 95 -26.96 -3.34 9.71
C LYS A 95 -26.83 -3.12 8.20
N ARG A 96 -27.88 -3.47 7.45
CA ARG A 96 -27.94 -3.30 6.00
C ARG A 96 -27.52 -1.89 5.57
N THR A 97 -26.53 -1.80 4.69
CA THR A 97 -26.00 -0.55 4.15
C THR A 97 -25.30 -0.80 2.81
N ASN A 98 -25.20 0.24 1.97
CA ASN A 98 -24.37 0.23 0.78
C ASN A 98 -23.01 0.91 0.99
N ARG A 99 -22.71 1.37 2.23
CA ARG A 99 -21.41 1.96 2.55
C ARG A 99 -20.37 0.86 2.71
N THR A 100 -19.26 0.99 2.01
CA THR A 100 -18.25 -0.05 1.93
C THR A 100 -16.86 0.55 2.05
N ALA A 101 -15.99 -0.12 2.80
CA ALA A 101 -14.56 0.18 2.84
C ALA A 101 -13.77 -0.95 2.15
N VAL A 102 -12.86 -0.60 1.25
CA VAL A 102 -11.80 -1.50 0.75
C VAL A 102 -10.52 -1.09 1.46
N VAL A 103 -9.95 -2.00 2.26
CA VAL A 103 -8.83 -1.71 3.17
C VAL A 103 -7.59 -2.45 2.72
N VAL A 104 -6.56 -1.72 2.33
CA VAL A 104 -5.37 -2.23 1.63
C VAL A 104 -4.17 -2.28 2.56
N HIS A 105 -3.57 -3.46 2.70
CA HIS A 105 -2.47 -3.72 3.63
C HIS A 105 -1.10 -3.20 3.15
N GLY A 106 -0.15 -3.11 4.10
CA GLY A 106 1.23 -2.71 3.87
C GLY A 106 2.15 -3.85 3.36
N TYR A 107 3.42 -3.52 3.24
CA TYR A 107 4.50 -4.42 2.80
C TYR A 107 4.65 -5.63 3.74
N LYS A 108 4.64 -6.83 3.17
CA LYS A 108 4.72 -8.13 3.87
C LYS A 108 3.64 -8.35 4.93
N VAL A 109 2.54 -7.62 4.86
CA VAL A 109 1.32 -7.82 5.64
C VAL A 109 0.32 -8.63 4.81
N ARG A 110 -0.80 -9.02 5.35
CA ARG A 110 -1.94 -9.66 4.67
C ARG A 110 -3.26 -9.09 5.18
N ALA A 111 -4.36 -9.54 4.62
CA ALA A 111 -5.70 -9.05 4.95
C ALA A 111 -5.98 -8.98 6.45
N GLU A 112 -5.64 -10.02 7.23
CA GLU A 112 -5.88 -10.07 8.68
C GLU A 112 -5.05 -9.05 9.46
N GLY A 113 -3.90 -8.60 8.94
CA GLY A 113 -3.13 -7.51 9.54
C GLY A 113 -3.83 -6.16 9.51
N MET A 114 -4.96 -6.05 8.77
CA MET A 114 -5.78 -4.85 8.67
C MET A 114 -7.08 -4.93 9.49
N LEU A 115 -7.24 -5.93 10.36
CA LEU A 115 -8.45 -6.10 11.15
C LEU A 115 -8.73 -4.95 12.12
N HIS A 116 -7.72 -4.22 12.58
CA HIS A 116 -7.89 -3.00 13.37
C HIS A 116 -8.58 -1.87 12.58
N ILE A 117 -8.27 -1.73 11.29
CA ILE A 117 -8.97 -0.77 10.42
C ILE A 117 -10.34 -1.33 9.98
N ALA A 118 -10.47 -2.64 9.84
CA ALA A 118 -11.78 -3.26 9.65
C ALA A 118 -12.70 -3.00 10.85
N TYR A 119 -12.18 -3.04 12.08
CA TYR A 119 -12.91 -2.67 13.29
C TYR A 119 -13.44 -1.23 13.19
N LEU A 120 -12.60 -0.25 12.84
CA LEU A 120 -13.00 1.13 12.64
C LEU A 120 -14.19 1.24 11.67
N TYR A 121 -14.09 0.61 10.51
CA TYR A 121 -15.16 0.72 9.51
C TYR A 121 -16.39 -0.14 9.84
N ASN A 122 -16.21 -1.38 10.25
CA ASN A 122 -17.32 -2.31 10.47
C ASN A 122 -18.02 -2.05 11.81
N HIS A 123 -17.26 -2.05 12.90
CA HIS A 123 -17.80 -1.87 14.25
C HIS A 123 -18.22 -0.41 14.52
N ASP A 124 -17.27 0.54 14.33
CA ASP A 124 -17.50 1.91 14.74
C ASP A 124 -18.36 2.71 13.75
N MET A 125 -18.25 2.43 12.44
CA MET A 125 -18.93 3.18 11.40
C MET A 125 -20.10 2.42 10.74
N GLY A 126 -20.22 1.10 10.95
CA GLY A 126 -21.28 0.27 10.39
C GLY A 126 -21.19 0.12 8.86
N PHE A 127 -20.00 -0.08 8.33
CA PHE A 127 -19.71 -0.30 6.92
C PHE A 127 -19.51 -1.79 6.62
N ASN A 128 -19.80 -2.19 5.39
CA ASN A 128 -19.25 -3.41 4.82
C ASN A 128 -17.75 -3.21 4.62
N VAL A 129 -16.94 -4.26 4.79
CA VAL A 129 -15.49 -4.18 4.64
C VAL A 129 -14.97 -5.31 3.77
N LEU A 130 -14.08 -5.00 2.84
CA LEU A 130 -13.30 -5.96 2.06
C LEU A 130 -11.83 -5.66 2.24
N LEU A 131 -11.06 -6.69 2.59
CA LEU A 131 -9.62 -6.63 2.84
C LEU A 131 -8.93 -7.59 1.86
N PRO A 132 -8.35 -7.08 0.76
CA PRO A 132 -7.64 -7.93 -0.19
C PRO A 132 -6.26 -8.33 0.31
N ASP A 133 -5.79 -9.50 -0.06
CA ASP A 133 -4.38 -9.83 -0.16
C ASP A 133 -3.86 -9.33 -1.51
N LEU A 134 -2.88 -8.44 -1.49
CA LEU A 134 -2.23 -7.95 -2.71
C LEU A 134 -1.41 -9.07 -3.38
N TYR A 135 -0.97 -8.86 -4.61
CA TYR A 135 -0.11 -9.80 -5.33
C TYR A 135 1.09 -10.22 -4.48
N ALA A 136 1.40 -11.51 -4.45
CA ALA A 136 2.44 -12.12 -3.63
C ALA A 136 2.26 -11.99 -2.11
N HIS A 137 1.07 -11.65 -1.59
CA HIS A 137 0.78 -11.58 -0.15
C HIS A 137 -0.35 -12.53 0.25
N GLY A 138 -0.38 -12.89 1.54
CA GLY A 138 -1.41 -13.74 2.11
C GLY A 138 -1.64 -15.01 1.29
N GLU A 139 -2.88 -15.23 0.86
CA GLU A 139 -3.27 -16.37 0.02
C GLU A 139 -3.36 -16.04 -1.48
N SER A 140 -3.05 -14.79 -1.87
CA SER A 140 -2.93 -14.42 -3.27
C SER A 140 -1.67 -15.03 -3.89
N GLU A 141 -1.80 -15.47 -5.15
CA GLU A 141 -0.64 -15.91 -5.93
C GLU A 141 0.33 -14.75 -6.19
N GLY A 142 1.53 -15.11 -6.62
CA GLY A 142 2.57 -14.14 -6.94
C GLY A 142 3.92 -14.54 -6.37
N ASP A 143 4.98 -13.97 -6.90
CA ASP A 143 6.38 -14.29 -6.59
C ASP A 143 7.22 -13.07 -6.18
N HIS A 144 6.69 -11.84 -6.36
CA HIS A 144 7.39 -10.62 -6.00
C HIS A 144 6.43 -9.49 -5.59
N ILE A 145 6.89 -8.61 -4.72
CA ILE A 145 6.12 -7.45 -4.26
C ILE A 145 6.17 -6.35 -5.33
N GLN A 146 5.02 -5.74 -5.64
CA GLN A 146 4.86 -4.75 -6.71
C GLN A 146 4.88 -3.29 -6.21
N MET A 147 5.14 -3.08 -4.92
CA MET A 147 5.28 -1.76 -4.29
C MET A 147 4.13 -0.78 -4.61
N GLY A 148 2.90 -1.30 -4.68
CA GLY A 148 1.70 -0.50 -4.93
C GLY A 148 1.48 -0.08 -6.38
N TRP A 149 2.42 -0.37 -7.30
CA TRP A 149 2.29 0.11 -8.68
C TRP A 149 1.26 -0.68 -9.49
N ASN A 150 1.52 -1.95 -9.75
CA ASN A 150 0.55 -2.78 -10.45
C ASN A 150 -0.63 -3.17 -9.54
N ASP A 151 -0.40 -3.28 -8.23
CA ASP A 151 -1.42 -3.51 -7.20
C ASP A 151 -2.60 -2.53 -7.29
N ARG A 152 -2.41 -1.31 -7.84
CA ARG A 152 -3.50 -0.33 -8.01
C ARG A 152 -4.62 -0.85 -8.92
N TRP A 153 -4.29 -1.65 -9.93
CA TRP A 153 -5.28 -2.24 -10.82
C TRP A 153 -6.03 -3.39 -10.14
N ASP A 154 -5.34 -4.13 -9.28
CA ASP A 154 -5.97 -5.17 -8.48
C ASP A 154 -6.93 -4.57 -7.44
N VAL A 155 -6.56 -3.45 -6.80
CA VAL A 155 -7.45 -2.73 -5.88
C VAL A 155 -8.65 -2.13 -6.63
N LEU A 156 -8.48 -1.65 -7.86
CA LEU A 156 -9.62 -1.26 -8.70
C LEU A 156 -10.57 -2.43 -8.97
N ARG A 157 -10.02 -3.61 -9.29
CA ARG A 157 -10.82 -4.83 -9.47
C ARG A 157 -11.50 -5.25 -8.16
N TRP A 158 -10.81 -5.16 -7.02
CA TRP A 158 -11.41 -5.43 -5.72
C TRP A 158 -12.55 -4.46 -5.36
N SER A 159 -12.48 -3.21 -5.80
CA SER A 159 -13.62 -2.28 -5.71
C SER A 159 -14.84 -2.77 -6.49
N GLU A 160 -14.64 -3.41 -7.66
CA GLU A 160 -15.75 -4.02 -8.43
C GLU A 160 -16.30 -5.26 -7.72
N VAL A 161 -15.44 -6.13 -7.21
CA VAL A 161 -15.82 -7.32 -6.45
C VAL A 161 -16.62 -6.94 -5.21
N ALA A 162 -16.16 -5.92 -4.46
CA ALA A 162 -16.86 -5.39 -3.30
C ALA A 162 -18.26 -4.86 -3.68
N ASP A 163 -18.39 -4.20 -4.83
CA ASP A 163 -19.72 -3.80 -5.34
C ASP A 163 -20.62 -5.01 -5.62
N GLY A 164 -20.08 -6.04 -6.28
CA GLY A 164 -20.82 -7.29 -6.54
C GLY A 164 -21.26 -8.02 -5.28
N ILE A 165 -20.43 -8.00 -4.21
CA ILE A 165 -20.77 -8.69 -2.94
C ILE A 165 -21.78 -7.88 -2.12
N PHE A 166 -21.63 -6.55 -2.03
CA PHE A 166 -22.35 -5.72 -1.07
C PHE A 166 -23.46 -4.87 -1.68
N ALA A 167 -23.60 -4.84 -3.02
CA ALA A 167 -24.68 -4.13 -3.65
C ALA A 167 -26.03 -4.77 -3.29
N ASP A 168 -26.99 -3.92 -2.96
CA ASP A 168 -28.30 -4.30 -2.53
C ASP A 168 -29.37 -3.42 -3.24
N GLY A 169 -29.57 -3.73 -4.52
CA GLY A 169 -30.43 -2.94 -5.41
C GLY A 169 -29.87 -1.57 -5.79
N GLN A 170 -28.75 -1.16 -5.17
CA GLN A 170 -27.99 0.06 -5.47
C GLN A 170 -26.50 -0.24 -5.39
N SER A 171 -25.72 0.41 -6.24
CA SER A 171 -24.26 0.33 -6.18
C SER A 171 -23.74 0.79 -4.82
N THR A 172 -22.64 0.19 -4.37
CA THR A 172 -21.98 0.55 -3.12
C THR A 172 -21.41 1.97 -3.19
N ARG A 173 -21.20 2.55 -2.03
CA ARG A 173 -20.51 3.84 -1.84
C ARG A 173 -19.21 3.57 -1.10
N GLN A 174 -18.10 3.75 -1.78
CA GLN A 174 -16.84 3.20 -1.33
C GLN A 174 -15.84 4.26 -0.88
N VAL A 175 -15.15 3.97 0.23
CA VAL A 175 -13.86 4.53 0.59
C VAL A 175 -12.79 3.47 0.34
N ILE A 176 -11.65 3.86 -0.20
CA ILE A 176 -10.46 3.00 -0.28
C ILE A 176 -9.42 3.55 0.68
N HIS A 177 -9.02 2.71 1.65
CA HIS A 177 -8.10 3.08 2.72
C HIS A 177 -6.87 2.16 2.70
N GLY A 178 -5.67 2.72 2.69
CA GLY A 178 -4.44 1.94 2.69
C GLY A 178 -3.45 2.44 3.74
N ILE A 179 -2.64 1.52 4.26
CA ILE A 179 -1.54 1.81 5.19
C ILE A 179 -0.21 1.48 4.54
N SER A 180 0.80 2.35 4.65
CA SER A 180 2.18 2.13 4.17
C SER A 180 2.20 1.84 2.65
N MET A 181 2.70 0.68 2.20
CA MET A 181 2.59 0.26 0.80
C MET A 181 1.15 0.25 0.30
N GLY A 182 0.17 -0.09 1.16
CA GLY A 182 -1.26 0.03 0.84
C GLY A 182 -1.68 1.47 0.60
N ALA A 183 -1.18 2.43 1.36
CA ALA A 183 -1.39 3.87 1.12
C ALA A 183 -0.77 4.32 -0.20
N ALA A 184 0.44 3.84 -0.51
CA ALA A 184 1.07 4.08 -1.80
C ALA A 184 0.24 3.50 -2.96
N THR A 185 -0.37 2.32 -2.77
CA THR A 185 -1.30 1.70 -3.73
C THR A 185 -2.55 2.56 -3.93
N VAL A 186 -3.13 3.04 -2.84
CA VAL A 186 -4.32 3.91 -2.85
C VAL A 186 -4.03 5.25 -3.53
N MET A 187 -2.88 5.85 -3.25
CA MET A 187 -2.44 7.08 -3.94
C MET A 187 -2.20 6.83 -5.44
N ALA A 188 -1.57 5.71 -5.80
CA ALA A 188 -1.38 5.33 -7.20
C ALA A 188 -2.72 5.16 -7.93
N LEU A 189 -3.70 4.45 -7.31
CA LEU A 189 -5.04 4.30 -7.85
C LEU A 189 -5.79 5.63 -8.00
N SER A 190 -5.59 6.56 -7.06
CA SER A 190 -6.34 7.83 -7.04
C SER A 190 -6.09 8.71 -8.26
N GLY A 191 -4.96 8.53 -8.94
CA GLY A 191 -4.62 9.24 -10.19
C GLY A 191 -5.21 8.61 -11.45
N GLU A 192 -5.85 7.43 -11.33
CA GLU A 192 -6.47 6.71 -12.43
C GLU A 192 -7.98 7.03 -12.52
N GLN A 193 -8.61 6.60 -13.62
CA GLN A 193 -10.05 6.70 -13.76
C GLN A 193 -10.73 5.67 -12.87
N THR A 194 -11.31 6.13 -11.76
CA THR A 194 -12.05 5.29 -10.83
C THR A 194 -13.55 5.49 -10.96
N PRO A 195 -14.37 4.43 -10.83
CA PRO A 195 -15.83 4.53 -10.95
C PRO A 195 -16.42 5.45 -9.86
N ASP A 196 -17.65 5.96 -10.12
CA ASP A 196 -18.34 6.91 -9.24
C ASP A 196 -18.62 6.35 -7.83
N ARG A 197 -18.72 5.03 -7.69
CA ARG A 197 -18.89 4.38 -6.39
C ARG A 197 -17.67 4.58 -5.46
N VAL A 198 -16.46 4.75 -5.98
CA VAL A 198 -15.29 5.16 -5.20
C VAL A 198 -15.39 6.67 -4.96
N GLU A 199 -15.69 7.07 -3.75
CA GLU A 199 -16.02 8.48 -3.44
C GLU A 199 -14.89 9.24 -2.76
N CYS A 200 -14.03 8.56 -2.01
CA CYS A 200 -12.86 9.17 -1.37
C CYS A 200 -11.77 8.14 -1.08
N PHE A 201 -10.58 8.66 -0.77
CA PHE A 201 -9.41 7.89 -0.41
C PHE A 201 -8.89 8.30 0.97
N VAL A 202 -8.32 7.34 1.70
CA VAL A 202 -7.56 7.57 2.93
C VAL A 202 -6.19 6.90 2.73
N GLU A 203 -5.14 7.68 2.81
CA GLU A 203 -3.77 7.17 2.82
C GLU A 203 -3.16 7.42 4.20
N ASP A 204 -2.51 6.41 4.76
CA ASP A 204 -1.84 6.45 6.05
C ASP A 204 -0.39 5.98 5.89
N CYS A 205 0.54 6.88 6.18
CA CYS A 205 2.00 6.72 6.11
C CYS A 205 2.54 6.17 4.77
N GLY A 206 1.96 6.63 3.64
CA GLY A 206 2.43 6.26 2.32
C GLY A 206 3.64 7.08 1.85
N TYR A 207 4.45 6.50 0.94
CA TYR A 207 5.63 7.14 0.38
C TYR A 207 5.36 7.94 -0.90
N SER A 208 6.20 8.94 -1.16
CA SER A 208 6.09 9.83 -2.34
C SER A 208 6.51 9.16 -3.65
N SER A 209 7.48 8.25 -3.58
CA SER A 209 7.94 7.40 -4.69
C SER A 209 8.66 6.17 -4.16
N VAL A 210 8.67 5.09 -4.93
CA VAL A 210 9.48 3.88 -4.60
C VAL A 210 10.96 4.21 -4.54
N LYS A 211 11.43 5.09 -5.42
CA LYS A 211 12.84 5.48 -5.43
C LYS A 211 13.25 6.21 -4.15
N ASP A 212 12.42 7.13 -3.64
CA ASP A 212 12.71 7.87 -2.41
C ASP A 212 12.66 6.95 -1.19
N GLU A 213 11.69 6.04 -1.15
CA GLU A 213 11.54 5.05 -0.09
C GLU A 213 12.74 4.09 -0.06
N PHE A 214 13.07 3.46 -1.18
CA PHE A 214 14.21 2.54 -1.24
C PHE A 214 15.56 3.24 -1.00
N ALA A 215 15.71 4.50 -1.40
CA ALA A 215 16.92 5.26 -1.10
C ALA A 215 17.05 5.55 0.40
N ALA A 216 15.94 5.82 1.10
CA ALA A 216 15.91 5.98 2.55
C ALA A 216 16.29 4.67 3.25
N GLN A 217 15.66 3.55 2.86
CA GLN A 217 15.93 2.22 3.42
C GLN A 217 17.37 1.74 3.14
N LEU A 218 17.88 1.97 1.94
CA LEU A 218 19.26 1.62 1.57
C LEU A 218 20.28 2.36 2.45
N LYS A 219 20.02 3.63 2.73
CA LYS A 219 20.86 4.43 3.61
C LYS A 219 20.77 3.97 5.06
N ASP A 220 19.56 3.73 5.55
CA ASP A 220 19.31 3.35 6.95
C ASP A 220 19.85 1.95 7.27
N GLN A 221 19.51 0.95 6.46
CA GLN A 221 19.85 -0.45 6.73
C GLN A 221 21.28 -0.84 6.35
N PHE A 222 21.83 -0.22 5.29
CA PHE A 222 23.13 -0.61 4.73
C PHE A 222 24.18 0.50 4.77
N GLY A 223 23.83 1.73 5.12
CA GLY A 223 24.73 2.88 5.09
C GLY A 223 25.23 3.25 3.69
N LEU A 224 24.56 2.77 2.62
CA LEU A 224 25.00 2.92 1.24
C LEU A 224 24.37 4.14 0.57
N PRO A 225 25.10 4.81 -0.35
CA PRO A 225 24.53 5.86 -1.18
C PRO A 225 23.63 5.28 -2.26
N ALA A 226 22.59 6.04 -2.65
CA ALA A 226 21.65 5.62 -3.68
C ALA A 226 22.32 5.32 -5.04
N PHE A 227 23.23 6.20 -5.50
CA PHE A 227 23.97 5.98 -6.74
C PHE A 227 25.30 5.25 -6.50
N PRO A 228 25.67 4.26 -7.34
CA PRO A 228 24.99 3.81 -8.57
C PRO A 228 23.97 2.66 -8.36
N LEU A 229 23.91 2.05 -7.17
CA LEU A 229 23.20 0.80 -6.91
C LEU A 229 21.70 0.93 -7.21
N MET A 230 21.02 2.00 -6.75
CA MET A 230 19.60 2.22 -7.02
C MET A 230 19.30 2.28 -8.53
N THR A 231 20.18 2.89 -9.32
CA THR A 231 19.99 3.01 -10.77
C THR A 231 20.07 1.63 -11.44
N THR A 232 21.08 0.84 -11.10
CA THR A 232 21.26 -0.50 -11.69
C THR A 232 20.19 -1.48 -11.21
N THR A 233 19.72 -1.35 -9.96
CA THR A 233 18.61 -2.14 -9.42
C THR A 233 17.29 -1.76 -10.10
N SER A 234 17.03 -0.48 -10.37
CA SER A 234 15.86 -0.02 -11.11
C SER A 234 15.80 -0.59 -12.54
N TRP A 235 16.93 -0.57 -13.27
CA TRP A 235 17.02 -1.19 -14.60
C TRP A 235 16.78 -2.71 -14.56
N LEU A 236 17.30 -3.39 -13.54
CA LEU A 236 17.09 -4.82 -13.41
C LEU A 236 15.64 -5.15 -13.02
N CYS A 237 15.00 -4.31 -12.20
CA CYS A 237 13.57 -4.41 -11.89
C CYS A 237 12.70 -4.26 -13.15
N GLU A 238 13.00 -3.25 -13.98
CA GLU A 238 12.30 -3.06 -15.25
C GLU A 238 12.47 -4.27 -16.18
N ALA A 239 13.70 -4.81 -16.29
CA ALA A 239 13.97 -5.98 -17.11
C ALA A 239 13.29 -7.27 -16.61
N ARG A 240 13.12 -7.45 -15.28
CA ARG A 240 12.50 -8.65 -14.69
C ARG A 240 10.98 -8.56 -14.57
N TYR A 241 10.47 -7.39 -14.17
CA TYR A 241 9.08 -7.23 -13.72
C TYR A 241 8.28 -6.20 -14.52
N GLY A 242 8.94 -5.54 -15.51
CA GLY A 242 8.26 -4.61 -16.42
C GLY A 242 7.93 -3.23 -15.82
N TRP A 243 8.53 -2.87 -14.68
CA TRP A 243 8.38 -1.55 -14.07
C TRP A 243 9.69 -1.08 -13.42
N SER A 244 9.92 0.23 -13.40
CA SER A 244 11.13 0.85 -12.85
C SER A 244 10.83 1.67 -11.60
N PHE A 245 11.85 1.86 -10.73
CA PHE A 245 11.70 2.71 -9.54
C PHE A 245 11.45 4.18 -9.89
N ASP A 246 11.89 4.60 -11.09
CA ASP A 246 11.74 5.99 -11.55
C ASP A 246 10.31 6.29 -12.02
N GLU A 247 9.57 5.29 -12.51
CA GLU A 247 8.17 5.50 -12.94
C GLU A 247 7.17 5.41 -11.78
N VAL A 248 7.52 4.72 -10.69
CA VAL A 248 6.61 4.50 -9.56
C VAL A 248 6.64 5.71 -8.61
N ARG A 249 5.86 6.72 -8.98
CA ARG A 249 5.80 8.01 -8.31
C ARG A 249 4.38 8.32 -7.86
N GLN A 250 4.08 8.02 -6.61
CA GLN A 250 2.76 8.25 -6.01
C GLN A 250 2.40 9.74 -6.00
N ILE A 251 3.39 10.61 -5.83
CA ILE A 251 3.20 12.06 -5.86
C ILE A 251 2.64 12.56 -7.21
N ASP A 252 3.02 11.93 -8.33
CA ASP A 252 2.51 12.30 -9.65
C ASP A 252 1.07 11.81 -9.85
N GLN A 253 0.70 10.69 -9.26
CA GLN A 253 -0.68 10.19 -9.26
C GLN A 253 -1.58 11.03 -8.34
N VAL A 254 -1.09 11.40 -7.16
CA VAL A 254 -1.80 12.34 -6.26
C VAL A 254 -2.09 13.67 -6.96
N ARG A 255 -1.17 14.18 -7.77
CA ARG A 255 -1.36 15.42 -8.56
C ARG A 255 -2.51 15.30 -9.56
N LYS A 256 -2.72 14.12 -10.15
CA LYS A 256 -3.84 13.83 -11.08
C LYS A 256 -5.16 13.56 -10.35
N SER A 257 -5.10 13.18 -9.08
CA SER A 257 -6.27 12.75 -8.31
C SER A 257 -7.30 13.87 -8.15
N VAL A 258 -8.55 13.60 -8.52
CA VAL A 258 -9.66 14.59 -8.42
C VAL A 258 -10.62 14.29 -7.26
N LYS A 259 -10.63 13.07 -6.74
CA LYS A 259 -11.50 12.67 -5.62
C LYS A 259 -10.92 13.10 -4.27
N PRO A 260 -11.77 13.29 -3.25
CA PRO A 260 -11.31 13.63 -1.90
C PRO A 260 -10.28 12.66 -1.35
N MET A 261 -9.26 13.17 -0.63
CA MET A 261 -8.21 12.36 -0.01
C MET A 261 -7.85 12.90 1.39
N LEU A 262 -7.82 11.99 2.37
CA LEU A 262 -7.27 12.23 3.70
C LEU A 262 -5.85 11.67 3.73
N PHE A 263 -4.91 12.49 4.21
CA PHE A 263 -3.51 12.16 4.41
C PHE A 263 -3.25 12.02 5.91
N ILE A 264 -2.71 10.88 6.32
CA ILE A 264 -2.36 10.59 7.72
C ILE A 264 -0.89 10.19 7.77
N HIS A 265 -0.16 10.61 8.82
CA HIS A 265 1.21 10.19 9.04
C HIS A 265 1.64 10.41 10.49
N GLY A 266 2.43 9.50 11.05
CA GLY A 266 3.11 9.71 12.33
C GLY A 266 4.31 10.64 12.17
N ASP A 267 4.49 11.62 13.07
CA ASP A 267 5.62 12.56 12.96
C ASP A 267 6.96 11.98 13.44
N CYS A 268 6.95 10.79 14.03
CA CYS A 268 8.13 10.02 14.40
C CYS A 268 8.42 8.86 13.42
N ASP A 269 7.75 8.82 12.25
CA ASP A 269 7.97 7.78 11.24
C ASP A 269 9.29 7.97 10.52
N ASP A 270 10.26 7.10 10.83
CA ASP A 270 11.57 7.03 10.19
C ASP A 270 11.64 5.94 9.12
N PHE A 271 10.68 4.99 9.10
CA PHE A 271 10.62 3.91 8.11
C PHE A 271 10.14 4.44 6.75
N VAL A 272 8.92 5.01 6.68
CA VAL A 272 8.51 5.90 5.58
C VAL A 272 8.66 7.33 6.08
N PRO A 273 9.75 8.01 5.75
CA PRO A 273 10.09 9.26 6.42
C PRO A 273 8.96 10.30 6.39
N TYR A 274 8.56 10.81 7.56
CA TYR A 274 7.51 11.82 7.73
C TYR A 274 7.62 13.02 6.77
N ARG A 275 8.86 13.38 6.36
CA ARG A 275 9.09 14.44 5.36
C ARG A 275 8.37 14.22 4.03
N MET A 276 7.92 13.00 3.72
CA MET A 276 7.20 12.69 2.49
C MET A 276 5.74 13.16 2.51
N LEU A 277 5.12 13.33 3.69
CA LEU A 277 3.73 13.76 3.84
C LEU A 277 3.46 15.13 3.21
N LYS A 278 4.27 16.14 3.55
CA LYS A 278 4.03 17.51 3.08
C LYS A 278 4.05 17.64 1.54
N PRO A 279 5.05 17.12 0.82
CA PRO A 279 5.03 17.13 -0.64
C PRO A 279 3.82 16.42 -1.25
N LEU A 280 3.38 15.29 -0.68
CA LEU A 280 2.19 14.56 -1.13
C LEU A 280 0.92 15.41 -0.94
N TYR A 281 0.74 15.99 0.24
CA TYR A 281 -0.39 16.85 0.53
C TYR A 281 -0.43 18.09 -0.38
N GLU A 282 0.72 18.71 -0.63
CA GLU A 282 0.83 19.89 -1.53
C GLU A 282 0.54 19.51 -2.98
N ALA A 283 0.97 18.34 -3.44
CA ALA A 283 0.73 17.84 -4.78
C ALA A 283 -0.76 17.65 -5.10
N LYS A 284 -1.60 17.40 -4.10
CA LYS A 284 -3.05 17.29 -4.25
C LYS A 284 -3.68 18.66 -4.46
N THR A 285 -3.88 19.04 -5.71
CA THR A 285 -4.40 20.36 -6.10
C THR A 285 -5.89 20.36 -6.46
N HIS A 286 -6.49 19.19 -6.70
CA HIS A 286 -7.88 19.04 -7.08
C HIS A 286 -8.66 18.22 -6.05
N GLY A 287 -9.94 18.49 -5.89
CA GLY A 287 -10.80 17.84 -4.91
C GLY A 287 -10.49 18.24 -3.47
N ARG A 288 -11.35 17.79 -2.55
CA ARG A 288 -11.16 18.05 -1.13
C ARG A 288 -9.97 17.26 -0.59
N LYS A 289 -9.15 17.89 0.25
CA LYS A 289 -8.08 17.23 1.00
C LYS A 289 -8.13 17.59 2.47
N ALA A 290 -7.67 16.68 3.31
CA ALA A 290 -7.45 16.91 4.73
C ALA A 290 -6.14 16.23 5.13
N ILE A 291 -5.57 16.66 6.26
CA ILE A 291 -4.35 16.12 6.81
C ILE A 291 -4.54 15.84 8.31
N TYR A 292 -4.01 14.73 8.77
CA TYR A 292 -3.90 14.39 10.18
C TYR A 292 -2.47 13.93 10.49
N VAL A 293 -1.79 14.62 11.39
CA VAL A 293 -0.48 14.24 11.89
C VAL A 293 -0.65 13.58 13.25
N ALA A 294 -0.30 12.30 13.34
CA ALA A 294 -0.34 11.54 14.59
C ALA A 294 0.95 11.81 15.38
N THR A 295 0.87 12.74 16.33
CA THR A 295 2.05 13.20 17.06
C THR A 295 2.62 12.11 17.98
N GLY A 296 3.93 11.85 17.84
CA GLY A 296 4.65 10.83 18.61
C GLY A 296 4.51 9.41 18.06
N SER A 297 3.73 9.21 16.99
CA SER A 297 3.58 7.89 16.37
C SER A 297 4.71 7.60 15.38
N ASP A 298 5.19 6.38 15.41
CA ASP A 298 6.10 5.80 14.42
C ASP A 298 5.32 5.18 13.24
N HIS A 299 5.99 4.40 12.39
CA HIS A 299 5.44 3.84 11.16
C HIS A 299 4.21 2.95 11.41
N ALA A 300 3.09 3.27 10.74
CA ALA A 300 1.83 2.52 10.76
C ALA A 300 1.15 2.40 12.14
N HIS A 301 1.54 3.21 13.12
CA HIS A 301 1.00 3.16 14.47
C HIS A 301 0.04 4.31 14.84
N ALA A 302 -0.29 5.18 13.89
CA ALA A 302 -1.19 6.31 14.13
C ALA A 302 -2.55 5.89 14.74
N TYR A 303 -3.16 4.80 14.22
CA TYR A 303 -4.41 4.26 14.78
C TYR A 303 -4.23 3.61 16.14
N ARG A 304 -3.13 2.87 16.37
CA ARG A 304 -2.81 2.25 17.65
C ARG A 304 -2.65 3.31 18.76
N ASP A 305 -1.88 4.35 18.46
CA ASP A 305 -1.48 5.33 19.47
C ASP A 305 -2.58 6.38 19.75
N HIS A 306 -3.39 6.67 18.73
CA HIS A 306 -4.43 7.72 18.79
C HIS A 306 -5.81 7.20 18.36
N HIS A 307 -6.20 6.01 18.78
CA HIS A 307 -7.39 5.29 18.34
C HIS A 307 -8.65 6.17 18.25
N GLN A 308 -8.99 6.93 19.29
CA GLN A 308 -10.22 7.74 19.30
C GLN A 308 -10.15 8.93 18.33
N GLU A 309 -9.04 9.66 18.32
CA GLU A 309 -8.86 10.81 17.42
C GLU A 309 -8.79 10.35 15.97
N TYR A 310 -8.01 9.32 15.68
CA TYR A 310 -7.92 8.73 14.34
C TYR A 310 -9.30 8.31 13.82
N THR A 311 -10.07 7.57 14.64
CA THR A 311 -11.44 7.16 14.31
C THR A 311 -12.31 8.37 14.00
N GLN A 312 -12.25 9.43 14.82
CA GLN A 312 -13.02 10.65 14.59
C GLN A 312 -12.62 11.34 13.28
N ARG A 313 -11.32 11.53 13.01
CA ARG A 313 -10.80 12.15 11.79
C ARG A 313 -11.23 11.41 10.52
N VAL A 314 -11.07 10.09 10.51
CA VAL A 314 -11.51 9.25 9.38
C VAL A 314 -13.02 9.30 9.21
N ARG A 315 -13.79 9.15 10.30
CA ARG A 315 -15.27 9.20 10.26
C ARG A 315 -15.78 10.52 9.69
N GLU A 316 -15.30 11.64 10.21
CA GLU A 316 -15.72 12.99 9.76
C GLU A 316 -15.41 13.19 8.28
N PHE A 317 -14.19 12.82 7.85
CA PHE A 317 -13.78 12.95 6.47
C PHE A 317 -14.60 12.06 5.54
N VAL A 318 -14.70 10.78 5.83
CA VAL A 318 -15.40 9.80 5.00
C VAL A 318 -16.89 10.10 4.92
N LEU A 319 -17.58 10.28 6.05
CA LEU A 319 -19.02 10.53 6.05
C LEU A 319 -19.38 11.83 5.34
N SER A 320 -18.60 12.91 5.52
CA SER A 320 -18.87 14.19 4.84
C SER A 320 -18.74 14.08 3.31
N ASN A 321 -17.89 13.19 2.79
CA ASN A 321 -17.72 12.98 1.37
C ASN A 321 -18.78 12.00 0.81
N LEU A 322 -19.14 10.96 1.55
CA LEU A 322 -20.20 10.03 1.15
C LEU A 322 -21.61 10.67 1.22
N LEU A 323 -21.84 11.71 2.03
CA LEU A 323 -23.15 12.37 2.15
C LEU A 323 -23.36 13.51 1.13
N SER A 324 -22.30 14.09 0.59
CA SER A 324 -22.36 15.34 -0.21
C SER A 324 -23.11 15.23 -1.55
N LYS A 325 -23.35 14.03 -2.08
CA LYS A 325 -24.06 13.85 -3.37
C LYS A 325 -25.58 14.05 -3.31
N LYS A 326 -26.20 14.19 -2.11
CA LYS A 326 -27.66 14.44 -2.00
C LYS A 326 -28.10 15.89 -2.29
N VAL A 327 -27.18 16.83 -2.43
CA VAL A 327 -27.49 18.29 -2.57
C VAL A 327 -27.27 18.82 -3.99
N ARG A 328 -26.81 17.98 -4.93
CA ARG A 328 -26.67 18.39 -6.33
C ARG A 328 -27.77 17.76 -7.20
N LYS A 329 -28.99 18.20 -7.01
CA LYS A 329 -30.12 18.09 -7.96
C LYS A 329 -30.74 19.47 -8.15
#